data_5fcd481c24d15ee1117320cc7d708ede
#
_entry.id   5fcd481c24d15ee1117320cc7d708ede
#
_cell.length_a   1.000
_cell.length_b   1.000
_cell.length_c   1.000
_cell.angle_alpha   90.00
_cell.angle_beta   90.00
_cell.angle_gamma   90.00
#
_symmetry.space_group_name_H-M   'P 1'
#
loop_
_entity.id
_entity.type
_entity.pdbx_description
1 polymer ?
#
loop_
_entity_poly.entity_id
_entity_poly.type
_entity_poly.pdbx_seq_one_letter_code
_entity_poly.pdbx_strand_id
1 'polypeptide(L)'
;MIKPRSAIARIGVGLAIVAGLSMGAPAASFAQEEFDTSQVSSISQSADAGIATCKNNEDRKFAFQCSGTSATGYRSKHDSSSVYIWIMGYSGKPLRLYVDGAYDNRGTGNLNCTQGVYRSNHADKWEIYNLVRENKRSHARLTAWAESGYGTVYGKWSPDCLGHFNKLPS
;
A
#
# COMPACT_ATOMS: atom_id res chain seq x y z
N MET A 1 -21.56 46.90 32.28
CA MET A 1 -20.51 46.06 31.64
C MET A 1 -20.89 45.85 30.19
N ILE A 2 -20.15 46.44 29.29
CA ILE A 2 -20.49 46.60 27.88
C ILE A 2 -19.72 45.54 27.07
N LYS A 3 -20.44 44.72 26.27
CA LYS A 3 -19.84 43.81 25.29
C LYS A 3 -19.51 44.54 24.00
N PRO A 4 -18.33 44.41 23.39
CA PRO A 4 -18.12 44.86 22.02
C PRO A 4 -18.48 43.72 21.01
N ARG A 5 -19.22 44.13 19.98
CA ARG A 5 -19.51 43.36 18.77
C ARG A 5 -18.30 43.48 17.82
N SER A 6 -17.80 42.40 17.31
CA SER A 6 -16.80 42.38 16.23
C SER A 6 -17.45 42.21 14.86
N ALA A 7 -17.07 43.07 13.95
CA ALA A 7 -17.59 43.21 12.61
C ALA A 7 -16.98 42.14 11.66
N ILE A 8 -17.81 41.67 10.76
CA ILE A 8 -17.45 40.77 9.65
C ILE A 8 -17.01 41.67 8.48
N ALA A 9 -15.76 41.57 8.05
CA ALA A 9 -15.29 42.15 6.81
C ALA A 9 -15.39 41.10 5.67
N ARG A 10 -16.25 41.38 4.70
CA ARG A 10 -16.31 40.70 3.40
C ARG A 10 -15.28 41.36 2.50
N ILE A 11 -14.36 40.60 1.94
CA ILE A 11 -13.46 41.06 0.88
C ILE A 11 -13.81 40.31 -0.41
N GLY A 12 -14.00 41.13 -1.43
CA GLY A 12 -14.59 40.78 -2.70
C GLY A 12 -13.67 40.04 -3.67
N VAL A 13 -14.36 39.41 -4.61
CA VAL A 13 -13.88 38.71 -5.79
C VAL A 13 -13.24 39.74 -6.76
N GLY A 14 -12.01 39.49 -7.13
CA GLY A 14 -11.34 40.14 -8.27
C GLY A 14 -11.00 39.12 -9.34
N LEU A 15 -11.81 39.09 -10.39
CA LEU A 15 -11.58 38.31 -11.61
C LEU A 15 -10.69 39.17 -12.55
N ALA A 16 -9.45 38.71 -12.76
CA ALA A 16 -8.58 39.33 -13.78
C ALA A 16 -8.32 38.26 -14.88
N ILE A 17 -8.95 38.49 -16.04
CA ILE A 17 -8.67 37.75 -17.27
C ILE A 17 -7.48 38.43 -17.95
N VAL A 18 -6.35 37.72 -18.05
CA VAL A 18 -5.25 38.16 -18.91
C VAL A 18 -5.13 37.19 -20.07
N ALA A 19 -5.54 37.65 -21.25
CA ALA A 19 -5.24 36.97 -22.51
C ALA A 19 -3.81 37.32 -22.93
N GLY A 20 -2.93 36.31 -22.98
CA GLY A 20 -1.57 36.44 -23.47
C GLY A 20 -1.28 35.32 -24.48
N LEU A 21 -1.28 35.68 -25.76
CA LEU A 21 -0.74 34.90 -26.87
C LEU A 21 0.78 34.80 -26.71
N SER A 22 1.35 33.61 -26.64
CA SER A 22 2.76 33.37 -26.93
C SER A 22 2.96 32.08 -27.68
N MET A 23 3.73 32.23 -28.76
CA MET A 23 4.06 31.27 -29.79
C MET A 23 4.90 30.09 -29.27
N GLY A 24 4.61 28.92 -29.81
CA GLY A 24 5.39 27.80 -30.25
C GLY A 24 6.72 27.45 -29.56
N ALA A 25 6.66 26.35 -28.81
CA ALA A 25 7.75 25.37 -28.76
C ALA A 25 7.09 23.96 -28.76
N PRO A 26 7.62 22.97 -29.51
CA PRO A 26 7.08 21.63 -29.44
C PRO A 26 7.41 21.05 -28.07
N ALA A 27 6.43 20.99 -27.20
CA ALA A 27 6.50 20.19 -25.99
C ALA A 27 6.58 18.71 -26.44
N ALA A 28 7.69 18.07 -26.13
CA ALA A 28 7.79 16.63 -26.19
C ALA A 28 6.63 16.06 -25.36
N SER A 29 5.69 15.45 -26.06
CA SER A 29 4.60 14.69 -25.49
C SER A 29 5.23 13.47 -24.78
N PHE A 30 5.52 13.61 -23.51
CA PHE A 30 5.62 12.44 -22.65
C PHE A 30 4.19 11.88 -22.58
N ALA A 31 3.97 10.78 -23.28
CA ALA A 31 2.78 9.98 -23.12
C ALA A 31 2.74 9.62 -21.62
N GLN A 32 1.91 10.31 -20.89
CA GLN A 32 1.47 9.92 -19.57
C GLN A 32 0.59 8.70 -19.84
N GLU A 33 1.19 7.51 -19.74
CA GLU A 33 0.39 6.29 -19.67
C GLU A 33 -0.52 6.46 -18.47
N GLU A 34 -1.77 6.83 -18.73
CA GLU A 34 -2.83 6.75 -17.75
C GLU A 34 -2.85 5.31 -17.23
N PHE A 35 -2.35 5.13 -16.04
CA PHE A 35 -2.47 3.87 -15.34
C PHE A 35 -3.96 3.65 -15.06
N ASP A 36 -4.58 2.87 -15.95
CA ASP A 36 -6.02 2.60 -15.92
C ASP A 36 -6.38 1.90 -14.61
N THR A 37 -6.88 2.69 -13.67
CA THR A 37 -7.37 2.24 -12.37
C THR A 37 -8.53 1.23 -12.53
N SER A 38 -9.17 1.17 -13.69
CA SER A 38 -10.25 0.23 -14.00
C SER A 38 -9.75 -1.21 -14.15
N GLN A 39 -8.48 -1.41 -14.49
CA GLN A 39 -7.85 -2.75 -14.55
C GLN A 39 -7.72 -3.39 -13.16
N VAL A 40 -7.72 -2.60 -12.09
CA VAL A 40 -7.63 -3.15 -10.72
C VAL A 40 -8.94 -3.79 -10.29
N SER A 41 -10.07 -3.40 -10.86
CA SER A 41 -11.41 -3.91 -10.50
C SER A 41 -11.85 -5.13 -11.29
N SER A 42 -11.22 -5.44 -12.43
CA SER A 42 -11.69 -6.48 -13.38
C SER A 42 -10.77 -7.69 -13.51
N ILE A 43 -9.72 -7.84 -12.69
CA ILE A 43 -8.94 -9.07 -12.69
C ILE A 43 -9.70 -10.12 -11.88
N SER A 44 -10.74 -10.67 -12.50
CA SER A 44 -11.41 -11.89 -12.05
C SER A 44 -10.41 -13.04 -11.99
N GLN A 45 -10.54 -13.84 -10.96
CA GLN A 45 -9.88 -15.09 -10.68
C GLN A 45 -9.60 -15.91 -11.94
N SER A 46 -8.37 -15.92 -12.43
CA SER A 46 -7.86 -17.03 -13.21
C SER A 46 -6.94 -17.83 -12.29
N ALA A 47 -7.31 -19.07 -12.04
CA ALA A 47 -6.51 -20.05 -11.34
C ALA A 47 -5.24 -20.31 -12.17
N ASP A 48 -4.11 -19.80 -11.72
CA ASP A 48 -2.81 -20.10 -12.30
C ASP A 48 -2.31 -21.36 -11.61
N ALA A 49 -2.40 -22.49 -12.32
CA ALA A 49 -1.96 -23.79 -11.84
C ALA A 49 -0.43 -23.80 -11.82
N GLY A 50 0.17 -23.97 -10.65
CA GLY A 50 1.60 -24.26 -10.50
C GLY A 50 2.40 -23.38 -9.55
N ILE A 51 1.78 -22.43 -8.87
CA ILE A 51 2.44 -21.59 -7.87
C ILE A 51 2.20 -22.22 -6.51
N ALA A 52 3.25 -22.47 -5.74
CA ALA A 52 3.13 -22.87 -4.34
C ALA A 52 2.30 -21.82 -3.60
N THR A 53 1.02 -22.10 -3.42
CA THR A 53 0.09 -21.26 -2.68
C THR A 53 0.21 -21.62 -1.21
N CYS A 54 0.13 -20.62 -0.35
CA CYS A 54 0.08 -20.87 1.09
C CYS A 54 -1.20 -21.66 1.41
N LYS A 55 -1.03 -22.83 2.04
CA LYS A 55 -2.07 -23.87 2.15
C LYS A 55 -3.34 -23.46 2.91
N ASN A 56 -3.27 -22.42 3.75
CA ASN A 56 -4.34 -22.08 4.69
C ASN A 56 -5.00 -20.73 4.42
N ASN A 57 -4.54 -19.99 3.43
CA ASN A 57 -5.10 -18.71 3.05
C ASN A 57 -4.96 -18.49 1.54
N GLU A 58 -6.05 -18.16 0.91
CA GLU A 58 -6.00 -17.71 -0.49
C GLU A 58 -5.19 -16.43 -0.61
N ASP A 59 -4.33 -16.37 -1.62
CA ASP A 59 -3.65 -15.14 -1.98
C ASP A 59 -4.64 -14.03 -2.28
N ARG A 60 -4.43 -12.85 -1.69
CA ARG A 60 -5.24 -11.67 -1.96
C ARG A 60 -4.40 -10.60 -2.65
N LYS A 61 -5.01 -9.95 -3.62
CA LYS A 61 -4.39 -8.81 -4.30
C LYS A 61 -4.24 -7.64 -3.35
N PHE A 62 -3.17 -6.90 -3.53
CA PHE A 62 -2.97 -5.59 -2.90
C PHE A 62 -2.43 -4.60 -3.92
N ALA A 63 -2.73 -3.34 -3.71
CA ALA A 63 -2.12 -2.21 -4.41
C ALA A 63 -1.98 -1.06 -3.41
N PHE A 64 -0.76 -0.57 -3.26
CA PHE A 64 -0.46 0.60 -2.45
C PHE A 64 0.01 1.73 -3.35
N GLN A 65 -0.60 2.88 -3.20
CA GLN A 65 -0.24 4.12 -3.88
C GLN A 65 -0.24 5.20 -2.81
N CYS A 66 0.93 5.54 -2.28
CA CYS A 66 0.98 6.44 -1.14
C CYS A 66 2.23 7.31 -1.08
N SER A 67 2.05 8.48 -0.48
CA SER A 67 3.11 9.36 0.03
C SER A 67 3.18 9.34 1.57
N GLY A 68 2.42 8.49 2.21
CA GLY A 68 2.33 8.27 3.65
C GLY A 68 2.14 6.79 3.93
N THR A 69 1.12 6.43 4.71
CA THR A 69 0.82 5.04 5.09
C THR A 69 -0.43 4.53 4.37
N SER A 70 -0.37 3.30 3.89
CA SER A 70 -1.50 2.56 3.34
C SER A 70 -1.47 1.12 3.87
N ALA A 71 -2.63 0.47 4.04
CA ALA A 71 -2.71 -0.88 4.58
C ALA A 71 -3.84 -1.69 3.95
N THR A 72 -3.66 -3.02 3.90
CA THR A 72 -4.75 -3.96 3.57
C THR A 72 -5.71 -4.12 4.75
N GLY A 73 -6.84 -4.80 4.54
CA GLY A 73 -7.64 -5.33 5.64
C GLY A 73 -6.90 -6.42 6.44
N TYR A 74 -7.30 -6.59 7.71
CA TYR A 74 -6.82 -7.69 8.53
C TYR A 74 -7.39 -9.03 8.06
N ARG A 75 -6.55 -10.07 8.11
CA ARG A 75 -6.90 -11.45 7.74
C ARG A 75 -6.40 -12.42 8.79
N SER A 76 -7.14 -13.50 9.00
CA SER A 76 -6.74 -14.54 9.95
C SER A 76 -5.35 -15.07 9.64
N LYS A 77 -4.53 -15.16 10.68
CA LYS A 77 -3.22 -15.80 10.65
C LYS A 77 -3.26 -17.05 11.52
N HIS A 78 -3.04 -18.22 10.90
CA HIS A 78 -3.29 -19.51 11.54
C HIS A 78 -2.06 -20.07 12.24
N ASP A 79 -0.87 -19.77 11.75
CA ASP A 79 0.38 -20.29 12.27
C ASP A 79 1.45 -19.21 12.46
N SER A 80 2.65 -19.59 12.90
CA SER A 80 3.80 -18.71 13.10
C SER A 80 4.68 -18.53 11.86
N SER A 81 4.22 -18.98 10.68
CA SER A 81 4.97 -18.82 9.45
C SER A 81 5.14 -17.34 9.06
N SER A 82 6.06 -17.08 8.14
CA SER A 82 6.23 -15.77 7.54
C SER A 82 4.96 -15.32 6.79
N VAL A 83 4.85 -14.04 6.50
CA VAL A 83 3.88 -13.54 5.53
C VAL A 83 4.46 -13.74 4.13
N TYR A 84 3.69 -14.36 3.25
CA TYR A 84 4.03 -14.45 1.84
C TYR A 84 3.65 -13.16 1.12
N ILE A 85 4.52 -12.69 0.23
CA ILE A 85 4.25 -11.57 -0.67
C ILE A 85 4.83 -11.84 -2.06
N TRP A 86 4.02 -11.63 -3.08
CA TRP A 86 4.44 -11.58 -4.47
C TRP A 86 4.31 -10.16 -4.98
N ILE A 87 5.43 -9.47 -5.13
CA ILE A 87 5.49 -8.14 -5.74
C ILE A 87 5.52 -8.34 -7.26
N MET A 88 4.45 -7.93 -7.93
CA MET A 88 4.29 -8.05 -9.38
C MET A 88 4.79 -6.80 -10.10
N GLY A 89 4.80 -5.66 -9.41
CA GLY A 89 5.36 -4.42 -9.94
C GLY A 89 5.40 -3.32 -8.90
N TYR A 90 6.25 -2.33 -9.17
CA TYR A 90 6.43 -1.14 -8.34
C TYR A 90 6.88 0.03 -9.19
N SER A 91 6.65 1.26 -8.72
CA SER A 91 7.19 2.48 -9.33
C SER A 91 7.37 3.60 -8.30
N GLY A 92 8.12 4.63 -8.68
CA GLY A 92 8.43 5.75 -7.78
C GLY A 92 9.42 5.38 -6.69
N LYS A 93 9.24 5.96 -5.50
CA LYS A 93 10.11 5.68 -4.35
C LYS A 93 9.76 4.35 -3.70
N PRO A 94 10.75 3.57 -3.24
CA PRO A 94 10.48 2.34 -2.50
C PRO A 94 9.62 2.61 -1.26
N LEU A 95 8.60 1.77 -1.07
CA LEU A 95 7.79 1.77 0.13
C LEU A 95 8.36 0.78 1.14
N ARG A 96 8.41 1.14 2.43
CA ARG A 96 8.66 0.17 3.49
C ARG A 96 7.41 -0.67 3.69
N LEU A 97 7.61 -1.97 3.80
CA LEU A 97 6.54 -2.94 4.03
C LEU A 97 6.61 -3.47 5.45
N TYR A 98 5.45 -3.54 6.10
CA TYR A 98 5.29 -4.02 7.47
C TYR A 98 4.18 -5.06 7.55
N VAL A 99 4.29 -5.91 8.55
CA VAL A 99 3.21 -6.80 8.99
C VAL A 99 2.72 -6.29 10.35
N ASP A 100 1.49 -5.83 10.37
CA ASP A 100 0.81 -5.51 11.63
C ASP A 100 -0.05 -6.69 12.07
N GLY A 101 -0.03 -6.97 13.37
CA GLY A 101 -0.87 -7.99 14.01
C GLY A 101 -1.99 -7.38 14.83
N ALA A 102 -3.15 -8.05 14.88
CA ALA A 102 -4.29 -7.66 15.72
C ALA A 102 -5.00 -8.88 16.33
N TYR A 103 -5.85 -8.65 17.33
CA TYR A 103 -6.66 -9.72 17.93
C TYR A 103 -7.81 -10.15 17.04
N ASP A 104 -8.32 -9.26 16.19
CA ASP A 104 -9.47 -9.49 15.34
C ASP A 104 -9.32 -8.79 13.97
N ASN A 105 -10.30 -9.00 13.10
CA ASN A 105 -10.35 -8.41 11.77
C ASN A 105 -10.65 -6.89 11.76
N ARG A 106 -11.01 -6.30 12.91
CA ARG A 106 -11.24 -4.87 13.08
C ARG A 106 -9.97 -4.11 13.47
N GLY A 107 -8.90 -4.84 13.81
CA GLY A 107 -7.62 -4.26 14.18
C GLY A 107 -7.48 -3.94 15.67
N THR A 108 -8.31 -4.55 16.52
CA THR A 108 -8.19 -4.39 17.98
C THR A 108 -6.81 -4.81 18.46
N GLY A 109 -6.16 -3.95 19.21
CA GLY A 109 -4.81 -4.19 19.73
C GLY A 109 -3.74 -4.25 18.65
N ASN A 110 -3.87 -3.43 17.60
CA ASN A 110 -2.88 -3.33 16.52
C ASN A 110 -1.46 -3.13 17.04
N LEU A 111 -0.54 -3.93 16.52
CA LEU A 111 0.88 -3.89 16.84
C LEU A 111 1.70 -4.18 15.59
N ASN A 112 2.78 -3.41 15.37
CA ASN A 112 3.77 -3.78 14.36
C ASN A 112 4.51 -5.05 14.81
N CYS A 113 4.35 -6.12 14.07
CA CYS A 113 4.94 -7.43 14.35
C CYS A 113 6.07 -7.79 13.37
N THR A 114 6.52 -6.87 12.55
CA THR A 114 7.56 -7.12 11.53
C THR A 114 8.92 -7.37 12.16
N GLN A 115 9.61 -8.39 11.69
CA GLN A 115 11.01 -8.64 12.01
C GLN A 115 11.93 -8.17 10.88
N GLY A 116 12.50 -6.98 11.02
CA GLY A 116 13.43 -6.41 10.05
C GLY A 116 12.84 -5.26 9.24
N VAL A 117 13.57 -4.88 8.21
CA VAL A 117 13.19 -3.81 7.27
C VAL A 117 13.03 -4.45 5.91
N TYR A 118 11.94 -4.12 5.22
CA TYR A 118 11.61 -4.64 3.89
C TYR A 118 11.24 -3.50 2.96
N ARG A 119 11.65 -3.58 1.69
CA ARG A 119 11.36 -2.57 0.68
C ARG A 119 10.69 -3.16 -0.55
N SER A 120 9.84 -2.38 -1.18
CA SER A 120 8.99 -2.80 -2.30
C SER A 120 9.68 -2.77 -3.68
N ASN A 121 10.95 -2.52 -3.76
CA ASN A 121 11.70 -2.34 -5.01
C ASN A 121 12.29 -3.65 -5.59
N HIS A 122 11.77 -4.78 -5.19
CA HIS A 122 12.19 -6.11 -5.65
C HIS A 122 10.98 -6.89 -6.12
N ALA A 123 10.77 -6.93 -7.45
CA ALA A 123 9.71 -7.76 -8.03
C ALA A 123 10.12 -9.22 -7.94
N ASP A 124 9.33 -10.04 -7.28
CA ASP A 124 9.38 -11.50 -7.18
C ASP A 124 8.52 -11.96 -5.99
N LYS A 125 8.64 -13.23 -5.62
CA LYS A 125 8.01 -13.87 -4.48
C LYS A 125 8.95 -13.90 -3.29
N TRP A 126 8.48 -13.40 -2.16
CA TRP A 126 9.29 -13.16 -0.97
C TRP A 126 8.56 -13.56 0.32
N GLU A 127 9.32 -13.65 1.39
CA GLU A 127 8.83 -13.74 2.75
C GLU A 127 9.10 -12.47 3.54
N ILE A 128 8.12 -12.07 4.35
CA ILE A 128 8.28 -11.05 5.39
C ILE A 128 8.18 -11.72 6.75
N TYR A 129 9.28 -11.75 7.50
CA TYR A 129 9.33 -12.34 8.83
C TYR A 129 8.56 -11.48 9.84
N ASN A 130 7.78 -12.15 10.67
CA ASN A 130 6.89 -11.48 11.61
C ASN A 130 6.70 -12.30 12.89
N LEU A 131 6.23 -11.62 13.94
CA LEU A 131 5.95 -12.17 15.27
C LEU A 131 4.46 -12.04 15.62
N VAL A 132 3.55 -12.14 14.67
CA VAL A 132 2.12 -11.97 14.92
C VAL A 132 1.61 -12.99 15.94
N ARG A 133 1.91 -14.27 15.75
CA ARG A 133 1.46 -15.35 16.64
C ARG A 133 2.18 -15.36 17.97
N GLU A 134 3.47 -15.06 17.97
CA GLU A 134 4.31 -14.94 19.18
C GLU A 134 3.81 -13.80 20.08
N ASN A 135 3.33 -12.72 19.47
CA ASN A 135 2.69 -11.61 20.16
C ASN A 135 1.20 -11.86 20.48
N LYS A 136 0.76 -13.13 20.41
CA LYS A 136 -0.63 -13.55 20.71
C LYS A 136 -1.68 -12.82 19.86
N ARG A 137 -1.34 -12.45 18.64
CA ARG A 137 -2.28 -11.89 17.64
C ARG A 137 -2.77 -13.00 16.74
N SER A 138 -4.03 -12.90 16.30
CA SER A 138 -4.68 -13.90 15.46
C SER A 138 -4.94 -13.42 14.03
N HIS A 139 -4.68 -12.15 13.76
CA HIS A 139 -4.88 -11.53 12.47
C HIS A 139 -3.65 -10.72 12.05
N ALA A 140 -3.39 -10.69 10.76
CA ALA A 140 -2.32 -9.92 10.16
C ALA A 140 -2.85 -9.02 9.04
N ARG A 141 -2.18 -7.90 8.80
CA ARG A 141 -2.33 -7.10 7.59
C ARG A 141 -0.97 -6.69 7.04
N LEU A 142 -0.92 -6.45 5.74
CA LEU A 142 0.23 -5.83 5.10
C LEU A 142 0.03 -4.31 5.13
N THR A 143 1.06 -3.60 5.54
CA THR A 143 1.09 -2.13 5.61
C THR A 143 2.28 -1.61 4.83
N ALA A 144 2.08 -0.56 4.07
CA ALA A 144 3.12 0.16 3.34
C ALA A 144 3.27 1.59 3.87
N TRP A 145 4.49 2.07 3.94
CA TRP A 145 4.82 3.43 4.33
C TRP A 145 5.87 4.04 3.41
N ALA A 146 5.59 5.24 2.91
CA ALA A 146 6.54 6.01 2.11
C ALA A 146 7.48 6.80 3.04
N GLU A 147 8.76 6.44 3.06
CA GLU A 147 9.78 7.18 3.83
C GLU A 147 10.02 8.56 3.24
N SER A 148 9.87 8.71 1.92
CA SER A 148 10.00 9.98 1.22
C SER A 148 9.29 9.94 -0.13
N GLY A 149 8.55 10.99 -0.44
CA GLY A 149 7.90 11.15 -1.74
C GLY A 149 6.74 10.16 -1.96
N TYR A 150 6.51 9.81 -3.21
CA TYR A 150 5.41 8.96 -3.63
C TYR A 150 5.94 7.65 -4.21
N GLY A 151 5.32 6.55 -3.84
CA GLY A 151 5.62 5.22 -4.34
C GLY A 151 4.38 4.39 -4.61
N THR A 152 4.52 3.42 -5.50
CA THR A 152 3.49 2.42 -5.79
C THR A 152 4.08 1.02 -5.71
N VAL A 153 3.29 0.07 -5.25
CA VAL A 153 3.60 -1.36 -5.30
C VAL A 153 2.29 -2.15 -5.35
N TYR A 154 2.26 -3.18 -6.17
CA TYR A 154 1.09 -4.06 -6.28
C TYR A 154 1.50 -5.52 -6.41
N GLY A 155 0.58 -6.40 -6.05
CA GLY A 155 0.82 -7.84 -6.12
C GLY A 155 -0.21 -8.67 -5.38
N LYS A 156 0.25 -9.79 -4.82
CA LYS A 156 -0.55 -10.70 -3.99
C LYS A 156 0.15 -10.93 -2.65
N TRP A 157 -0.61 -11.24 -1.62
CA TRP A 157 -0.08 -11.56 -0.31
C TRP A 157 -0.95 -12.56 0.43
N SER A 158 -0.36 -13.28 1.37
CA SER A 158 -1.05 -14.17 2.29
C SER A 158 -0.49 -14.02 3.70
N PRO A 159 -1.34 -14.04 4.75
CA PRO A 159 -0.89 -13.98 6.14
C PRO A 159 0.02 -15.14 6.53
N ASP A 160 -0.23 -16.33 5.99
CA ASP A 160 0.53 -17.54 6.26
C ASP A 160 1.28 -18.00 5.02
N CYS A 161 2.45 -18.58 5.20
CA CYS A 161 3.27 -19.12 4.15
C CYS A 161 3.83 -20.49 4.56
N LEU A 162 3.49 -21.54 3.80
CA LEU A 162 4.05 -22.88 3.98
C LEU A 162 5.19 -23.20 3.01
N GLY A 163 5.45 -22.31 2.05
CA GLY A 163 6.60 -22.39 1.16
C GLY A 163 7.86 -21.82 1.83
N HIS A 164 9.00 -22.09 1.21
CA HIS A 164 10.26 -21.43 1.55
C HIS A 164 10.62 -20.50 0.41
N PHE A 165 10.47 -19.21 0.65
CA PHE A 165 10.91 -18.15 -0.26
C PHE A 165 12.08 -17.40 0.36
N ASN A 166 12.81 -16.68 -0.46
CA ASN A 166 13.83 -15.80 0.06
C ASN A 166 13.19 -14.65 0.86
N LYS A 167 13.90 -14.18 1.88
CA LYS A 167 13.49 -13.00 2.62
C LYS A 167 13.52 -11.79 1.70
N LEU A 168 12.45 -10.98 1.73
CA LEU A 168 12.42 -9.71 0.98
C LEU A 168 13.58 -8.81 1.40
N PRO A 169 14.38 -8.29 0.48
CA PRO A 169 15.50 -7.41 0.80
C PRO A 169 15.08 -6.09 1.48
N SER A 170 16.00 -5.52 2.22
CA SER A 170 15.84 -4.23 2.93
C SER A 170 16.20 -3.03 2.05
#